data_e56c42c29a298ba56f7350a6f0561fca
#
_entry.id   e56c42c29a298ba56f7350a6f0561fca
#
_cell.length_a   1.000
_cell.length_b   1.000
_cell.length_c   1.000
_cell.angle_alpha   90.00
_cell.angle_beta   90.00
_cell.angle_gamma   90.00
#
_symmetry.space_group_name_H-M   'P 1'
#
loop_
_entity.id
_entity.type
_entity.pdbx_description
1 polymer ?
#
loop_
_entity_poly.entity_id
_entity_poly.type
_entity_poly.pdbx_seq_one_letter_code
_entity_poly.pdbx_strand_id
1 'polypeptide(L)'
;MSKSIDDLLPEKPEARLRIYAWSTTEIKKYAGCLKVGQTTQKDVNVRIRQSQGVAPVKYKLEVDELAEREDGTVFRDSAVRERLKAKGFVNVELEWMRCSAKDVHAALKELKTGKAVVGSHHEDFKMR
;
A
#
# COMPACT_ATOMS: atom_id res chain seq x y z
N MET A 1 18.03 32.22 -20.91
CA MET A 1 17.74 31.62 -20.72
C MET A 1 17.37 31.46 -20.11
N SER A 2 17.14 31.73 -20.21
CA SER A 2 17.01 31.40 -19.61
C SER A 2 16.22 30.54 -19.28
N LYS A 3 16.23 29.70 -19.78
CA LYS A 3 15.74 28.60 -19.21
C LYS A 3 16.23 28.52 -17.89
N SER A 4 15.35 28.40 -16.98
CA SER A 4 15.78 28.18 -15.63
C SER A 4 16.40 26.81 -15.55
N ILE A 5 17.12 26.60 -14.51
CA ILE A 5 17.69 25.30 -14.26
C ILE A 5 16.62 24.27 -14.17
N ASP A 6 15.46 24.61 -13.63
CA ASP A 6 14.38 23.67 -13.54
C ASP A 6 13.94 23.21 -14.91
N ASP A 7 14.00 24.08 -15.89
CA ASP A 7 13.63 23.67 -17.23
C ASP A 7 14.67 22.80 -17.88
N LEU A 8 15.89 22.93 -17.44
CA LEU A 8 16.98 22.15 -18.03
C LEU A 8 17.14 20.80 -17.38
N LEU A 9 16.76 20.70 -16.12
CA LEU A 9 16.89 19.43 -15.44
C LEU A 9 15.76 18.52 -15.85
N PRO A 10 16.06 17.25 -15.99
CA PRO A 10 14.96 16.32 -16.17
C PRO A 10 14.05 16.46 -14.99
N GLU A 11 12.80 16.37 -15.26
CA GLU A 11 11.86 16.32 -14.19
C GLU A 11 12.26 15.26 -13.25
N LYS A 12 12.43 15.64 -12.02
CA LYS A 12 12.64 14.67 -11.02
C LYS A 12 11.45 13.76 -11.04
N PRO A 13 11.63 12.47 -11.19
CA PRO A 13 10.50 11.59 -11.09
C PRO A 13 9.82 11.89 -9.78
N GLU A 14 8.58 12.19 -9.85
CA GLU A 14 7.83 12.43 -8.67
C GLU A 14 7.86 11.21 -7.82
N ALA A 15 8.18 11.37 -6.56
CA ALA A 15 8.15 10.24 -5.64
C ALA A 15 6.69 9.95 -5.34
N ARG A 16 6.13 8.99 -6.02
CA ARG A 16 4.72 8.66 -5.86
C ARG A 16 4.56 7.48 -4.93
N LEU A 17 3.63 7.61 -4.02
CA LEU A 17 3.38 6.56 -3.04
C LEU A 17 2.70 5.38 -3.70
N ARG A 18 3.21 4.19 -3.43
CA ARG A 18 2.66 2.94 -3.95
C ARG A 18 2.29 2.04 -2.79
N ILE A 19 1.22 1.30 -2.97
CA ILE A 19 0.83 0.24 -2.05
C ILE A 19 1.24 -1.07 -2.69
N TYR A 20 1.90 -1.91 -1.92
CA TYR A 20 2.24 -3.25 -2.39
C TYR A 20 1.78 -4.28 -1.39
N ALA A 21 1.65 -5.49 -1.85
CA ALA A 21 1.36 -6.61 -0.96
C ALA A 21 2.07 -7.84 -1.52
N TRP A 22 2.65 -8.63 -0.63
CA TRP A 22 3.35 -9.84 -1.05
C TRP A 22 3.07 -10.98 -0.09
N SER A 23 3.26 -12.19 -0.60
CA SER A 23 3.02 -13.40 0.15
C SER A 23 4.28 -14.26 0.13
N THR A 24 4.34 -15.19 1.06
CA THR A 24 5.44 -16.15 1.09
C THR A 24 4.93 -17.49 1.60
N THR A 25 5.49 -18.55 1.06
CA THR A 25 5.18 -19.88 1.56
C THR A 25 6.24 -20.34 2.57
N GLU A 26 7.23 -19.51 2.84
CA GLU A 26 8.34 -19.93 3.69
C GLU A 26 8.14 -19.63 5.17
N ILE A 27 7.09 -18.89 5.51
CA ILE A 27 6.79 -18.59 6.91
C ILE A 27 5.39 -19.09 7.22
N LYS A 28 5.35 -20.18 7.97
CA LYS A 28 4.08 -20.88 8.21
C LYS A 28 3.00 -20.01 8.84
N LYS A 29 3.38 -19.18 9.78
CA LYS A 29 2.36 -18.40 10.49
C LYS A 29 1.70 -17.36 9.59
N TYR A 30 2.30 -17.07 8.45
CA TYR A 30 1.72 -16.11 7.50
C TYR A 30 1.08 -16.79 6.31
N ALA A 31 0.83 -18.09 6.40
CA ALA A 31 0.11 -18.79 5.35
C ALA A 31 -1.26 -18.16 5.18
N GLY A 32 -1.63 -17.89 3.95
CA GLY A 32 -2.92 -17.24 3.67
C GLY A 32 -2.95 -15.75 3.96
N CYS A 33 -1.79 -15.15 4.19
CA CYS A 33 -1.71 -13.73 4.52
C CYS A 33 -0.91 -12.98 3.47
N LEU A 34 -1.14 -11.67 3.43
CA LEU A 34 -0.35 -10.76 2.61
C LEU A 34 0.24 -9.70 3.53
N LYS A 35 1.49 -9.35 3.27
CA LYS A 35 2.09 -8.21 3.95
C LYS A 35 1.79 -6.97 3.11
N VAL A 36 1.02 -6.06 3.67
CA VAL A 36 0.57 -4.86 2.98
C VAL A 36 1.42 -3.69 3.43
N GLY A 37 2.17 -3.11 2.51
CA GLY A 37 3.07 -2.01 2.85
C GLY A 37 3.02 -0.90 1.83
N GLN A 38 3.90 0.07 2.00
CA GLN A 38 3.97 1.22 1.11
C GLN A 38 5.41 1.62 0.86
N THR A 39 5.63 2.26 -0.28
CA THR A 39 6.95 2.78 -0.63
C THR A 39 6.78 3.85 -1.69
N THR A 40 7.76 4.75 -1.77
CA THR A 40 7.83 5.68 -2.88
C THR A 40 8.83 5.20 -3.94
N GLN A 41 9.44 4.04 -3.73
CA GLN A 41 10.36 3.50 -4.73
C GLN A 41 9.57 2.99 -5.92
N LYS A 42 10.08 3.29 -7.10
CA LYS A 42 9.43 2.87 -8.33
C LYS A 42 9.32 1.36 -8.42
N ASP A 43 10.36 0.66 -8.04
CA ASP A 43 10.36 -0.79 -8.04
C ASP A 43 10.13 -1.26 -6.61
N VAL A 44 8.91 -1.72 -6.35
CA VAL A 44 8.56 -2.14 -4.99
C VAL A 44 9.40 -3.33 -4.54
N ASN A 45 9.94 -4.11 -5.47
CA ASN A 45 10.78 -5.24 -5.09
C ASN A 45 12.03 -4.80 -4.33
N VAL A 46 12.55 -3.62 -4.67
CA VAL A 46 13.69 -3.07 -3.95
C VAL A 46 13.32 -2.87 -2.47
N ARG A 47 12.15 -2.27 -2.24
CA ARG A 47 11.70 -2.02 -0.88
C ARG A 47 11.44 -3.32 -0.13
N ILE A 48 10.82 -4.28 -0.79
CA ILE A 48 10.53 -5.56 -0.14
C ILE A 48 11.83 -6.23 0.30
N ARG A 49 12.82 -6.26 -0.59
CA ARG A 49 14.11 -6.88 -0.25
C ARG A 49 14.80 -6.13 0.89
N GLN A 50 14.75 -4.80 0.88
CA GLN A 50 15.35 -4.00 1.94
C GLN A 50 14.72 -4.30 3.29
N SER A 51 13.41 -4.52 3.30
CA SER A 51 12.70 -4.73 4.55
C SER A 51 12.90 -6.11 5.13
N GLN A 52 13.43 -7.05 4.34
CA GLN A 52 13.62 -8.42 4.83
C GLN A 52 14.91 -8.61 5.62
N GLY A 53 15.86 -7.70 5.46
CA GLY A 53 17.10 -7.80 6.22
C GLY A 53 18.01 -8.93 5.74
N VAL A 54 18.70 -9.55 6.70
CA VAL A 54 19.77 -10.49 6.35
C VAL A 54 19.30 -11.89 6.01
N ALA A 55 18.05 -12.21 6.32
CA ALA A 55 17.54 -13.55 6.06
C ALA A 55 16.32 -13.46 5.14
N PRO A 56 16.56 -13.11 3.87
CA PRO A 56 15.41 -12.91 2.97
C PRO A 56 14.72 -14.22 2.65
N VAL A 57 13.41 -14.14 2.51
CA VAL A 57 12.59 -15.28 2.09
C VAL A 57 12.16 -15.06 0.66
N LYS A 58 11.86 -16.15 0.00
CA LYS A 58 11.26 -16.04 -1.31
C LYS A 58 9.84 -15.51 -1.14
N TYR A 59 9.43 -14.67 -2.05
CA TYR A 59 8.11 -14.05 -1.94
C TYR A 59 7.49 -13.89 -3.31
N LYS A 60 6.19 -13.69 -3.32
CA LYS A 60 5.45 -13.41 -4.54
C LYS A 60 4.82 -12.04 -4.39
N LEU A 61 5.13 -11.15 -5.32
CA LEU A 61 4.49 -9.84 -5.33
C LEU A 61 3.08 -10.02 -5.88
N GLU A 62 2.09 -9.66 -5.07
CA GLU A 62 0.70 -9.88 -5.42
C GLU A 62 -0.01 -8.60 -5.83
N VAL A 63 0.38 -7.45 -5.26
CA VAL A 63 -0.27 -6.18 -5.52
C VAL A 63 0.79 -5.10 -5.61
N ASP A 64 0.64 -4.20 -6.57
CA ASP A 64 1.52 -3.05 -6.73
C ASP A 64 0.72 -1.97 -7.45
N GLU A 65 0.21 -1.01 -6.70
CA GLU A 65 -0.63 0.05 -7.25
C GLU A 65 -0.29 1.39 -6.62
N LEU A 66 -0.55 2.45 -7.37
CA LEU A 66 -0.39 3.79 -6.82
C LEU A 66 -1.44 4.04 -5.74
N ALA A 67 -1.04 4.75 -4.71
CA ALA A 67 -1.89 5.04 -3.56
C ALA A 67 -2.52 6.42 -3.69
N GLU A 68 -3.18 6.65 -4.81
CA GLU A 68 -3.75 7.97 -5.12
C GLU A 68 -5.23 7.84 -5.41
N ARG A 69 -6.00 8.73 -4.79
CA ARG A 69 -7.43 8.82 -5.05
C ARG A 69 -7.68 9.58 -6.34
N GLU A 70 -8.90 9.50 -6.82
CA GLU A 70 -9.27 10.18 -8.05
C GLU A 70 -9.10 11.69 -7.95
N ASP A 71 -9.22 12.23 -6.74
CA ASP A 71 -9.05 13.66 -6.53
C ASP A 71 -7.60 14.08 -6.35
N GLY A 72 -6.66 13.14 -6.49
CA GLY A 72 -5.24 13.44 -6.37
C GLY A 72 -4.66 13.31 -4.99
N THR A 73 -5.49 13.12 -3.97
CA THR A 73 -4.97 12.92 -2.63
C THR A 73 -4.44 11.50 -2.48
N VAL A 74 -3.52 11.32 -1.53
CA VAL A 74 -2.91 10.00 -1.34
C VAL A 74 -3.41 9.38 -0.04
N PHE A 75 -3.23 8.07 0.07
CA PHE A 75 -3.54 7.36 1.30
C PHE A 75 -2.39 6.43 1.64
N ARG A 76 -2.28 6.07 2.90
CA ARG A 76 -1.19 5.23 3.37
C ARG A 76 -1.60 3.77 3.43
N ASP A 77 -0.60 2.90 3.59
CA ASP A 77 -0.85 1.48 3.75
C ASP A 77 -1.73 1.20 4.96
N SER A 78 -1.63 2.03 5.99
CA SER A 78 -2.49 1.85 7.16
C SER A 78 -3.97 2.01 6.81
N ALA A 79 -4.28 2.90 5.86
CA ALA A 79 -5.68 3.06 5.43
C ALA A 79 -6.17 1.78 4.75
N VAL A 80 -5.30 1.12 3.98
CA VAL A 80 -5.67 -0.13 3.33
C VAL A 80 -5.94 -1.20 4.38
N ARG A 81 -5.04 -1.33 5.35
CA ARG A 81 -5.23 -2.33 6.40
C ARG A 81 -6.47 -2.05 7.24
N GLU A 82 -6.73 -0.78 7.54
CA GLU A 82 -7.94 -0.42 8.28
C GLU A 82 -9.20 -0.74 7.49
N ARG A 83 -9.15 -0.49 6.18
CA ARG A 83 -10.28 -0.82 5.32
C ARG A 83 -10.53 -2.33 5.31
N LEU A 84 -9.46 -3.12 5.21
CA LEU A 84 -9.59 -4.56 5.24
C LEU A 84 -10.16 -5.02 6.58
N LYS A 85 -9.69 -4.44 7.69
CA LYS A 85 -10.22 -4.79 8.99
C LYS A 85 -11.71 -4.46 9.10
N ALA A 86 -12.11 -3.33 8.55
CA ALA A 86 -13.52 -2.93 8.57
C ALA A 86 -14.39 -3.90 7.79
N LYS A 87 -13.80 -4.58 6.80
CA LYS A 87 -14.51 -5.57 6.00
C LYS A 87 -14.47 -6.97 6.62
N GLY A 88 -13.86 -7.09 7.79
CA GLY A 88 -13.84 -8.36 8.50
C GLY A 88 -12.59 -9.19 8.36
N PHE A 89 -11.58 -8.70 7.65
CA PHE A 89 -10.34 -9.46 7.50
C PHE A 89 -9.46 -9.26 8.73
N VAL A 90 -8.74 -10.31 9.11
CA VAL A 90 -7.97 -10.30 10.34
C VAL A 90 -6.57 -9.75 10.09
N ASN A 91 -6.16 -8.82 10.92
CA ASN A 91 -4.78 -8.34 10.96
C ASN A 91 -4.02 -9.26 11.91
N VAL A 92 -3.21 -10.14 11.33
CA VAL A 92 -2.53 -11.16 12.11
C VAL A 92 -1.49 -10.53 13.03
N GLU A 93 -0.65 -9.68 12.45
CA GLU A 93 0.30 -8.89 13.24
C GLU A 93 0.92 -7.85 12.32
N LEU A 94 1.17 -6.67 12.84
CA LEU A 94 1.83 -5.59 12.10
C LEU A 94 1.18 -5.37 10.72
N GLU A 95 1.93 -5.57 9.66
CA GLU A 95 1.44 -5.34 8.30
C GLU A 95 0.84 -6.58 7.65
N TRP A 96 0.78 -7.69 8.37
CA TRP A 96 0.27 -8.94 7.81
C TRP A 96 -1.23 -9.06 7.98
N MET A 97 -1.91 -9.17 6.84
CA MET A 97 -3.37 -9.29 6.80
C MET A 97 -3.75 -10.65 6.24
N ARG A 98 -4.70 -11.31 6.89
CA ARG A 98 -5.19 -12.58 6.38
C ARG A 98 -6.24 -12.28 5.32
N CYS A 99 -5.78 -12.20 4.08
CA CYS A 99 -6.64 -11.86 2.95
C CYS A 99 -5.94 -12.25 1.66
N SER A 100 -6.65 -12.11 0.55
CA SER A 100 -6.11 -12.42 -0.77
C SER A 100 -5.79 -11.13 -1.52
N ALA A 101 -5.09 -11.28 -2.65
CA ALA A 101 -4.83 -10.14 -3.52
C ALA A 101 -6.13 -9.49 -3.98
N LYS A 102 -7.14 -10.30 -4.26
CA LYS A 102 -8.43 -9.78 -4.67
C LYS A 102 -9.02 -8.87 -3.60
N ASP A 103 -8.88 -9.26 -2.35
CA ASP A 103 -9.39 -8.46 -1.24
C ASP A 103 -8.67 -7.12 -1.15
N VAL A 104 -7.35 -7.12 -1.35
CA VAL A 104 -6.57 -5.89 -1.32
C VAL A 104 -6.96 -4.99 -2.48
N HIS A 105 -7.11 -5.56 -3.68
CA HIS A 105 -7.54 -4.77 -4.83
C HIS A 105 -8.90 -4.12 -4.60
N ALA A 106 -9.83 -4.85 -3.98
CA ALA A 106 -11.14 -4.29 -3.69
C ALA A 106 -11.04 -3.14 -2.68
N ALA A 107 -10.23 -3.32 -1.65
CA ALA A 107 -10.02 -2.25 -0.67
C ALA A 107 -9.40 -1.02 -1.32
N LEU A 108 -8.40 -1.24 -2.19
CA LEU A 108 -7.76 -0.13 -2.91
C LEU A 108 -8.76 0.60 -3.77
N LYS A 109 -9.59 -0.13 -4.50
CA LYS A 109 -10.58 0.49 -5.35
C LYS A 109 -11.54 1.36 -4.53
N GLU A 110 -11.96 0.85 -3.39
CA GLU A 110 -12.85 1.62 -2.52
C GLU A 110 -12.18 2.88 -2.02
N LEU A 111 -10.90 2.81 -1.69
CA LEU A 111 -10.18 3.99 -1.23
C LEU A 111 -9.97 5.01 -2.35
N LYS A 112 -9.70 4.52 -3.55
CA LYS A 112 -9.43 5.42 -4.67
C LYS A 112 -10.68 6.12 -5.17
N THR A 113 -11.78 5.41 -5.24
CA THR A 113 -13.02 5.95 -5.76
C THR A 113 -13.91 6.51 -4.68
N GLY A 114 -13.68 6.10 -3.45
CA GLY A 114 -14.46 6.55 -2.34
C GLY A 114 -14.14 7.96 -2.04
N LYS A 115 -15.07 8.62 -1.47
CA LYS A 115 -14.83 9.84 -0.89
C LYS A 115 -13.95 9.55 0.24
N ALA A 116 -13.03 10.42 0.41
CA ALA A 116 -12.26 10.35 1.60
C ALA A 116 -13.26 10.23 2.69
N VAL A 117 -13.30 9.23 3.22
CA VAL A 117 -14.29 8.92 4.16
C VAL A 117 -14.36 9.88 5.27
N VAL A 118 -15.13 10.15 5.18
CA VAL A 118 -15.24 10.61 5.95
C VAL A 118 -15.57 10.17 7.02
N GLY A 119 -15.58 9.75 6.85
CA GLY A 119 -15.79 9.44 7.60
C GLY A 119 -15.54 9.16 8.15
N SER A 120 -15.39 9.12 8.23
CA SER A 120 -15.32 8.91 8.74
C SER A 120 -14.90 8.95 9.22
N HIS A 121 -14.72 9.02 9.65
CA HIS A 121 -14.82 8.83 10.21
C HIS A 121 -14.54 8.99 10.47
N HIS A 122 -14.32 9.10 10.70
CA HIS A 122 -14.62 8.89 11.02
C HIS A 122 -14.52 8.91 11.10
N GLU A 123 -14.48 8.91 11.17
CA GLU A 123 -14.86 8.67 11.35
C GLU A 123 -14.80 8.68 11.43
N ASP A 124 -14.61 8.72 11.61
CA ASP A 124 -14.97 8.42 11.81
C ASP A 124 -14.88 8.41 11.99
N PHE A 125 -14.69 8.49 12.35
CA PHE A 125 -15.16 8.15 12.65
C PHE A 125 -15.34 8.19 12.91
N LYS A 126 -15.16 8.31 13.50
CA LYS A 126 -15.73 8.13 13.82
C LYS A 126 -16.24 8.18 13.95
N MET A 127 -16.14 8.16 14.17
CA MET A 127 -16.79 7.99 14.21
C MET A 127 -17.17 7.92 14.30
N ARG A 128 -17.13 7.96 14.64
CA ARG A 128 -17.74 7.69 14.70
C ARG A 128 -17.91 7.56 14.83
#